data_a7d09ee8af8e313ab451c31b3b5e80c9
#
_entry.id   a7d09ee8af8e313ab451c31b3b5e80c9
#
_cell.length_a   1.000
_cell.length_b   1.000
_cell.length_c   1.000
_cell.angle_alpha   90.00
_cell.angle_beta   90.00
_cell.angle_gamma   90.00
#
_symmetry.space_group_name_H-M   'P 1'
#
loop_
_entity.id
_entity.type
_entity.pdbx_description
1 polymer ?
#
loop_
_entity_poly.entity_id
_entity_poly.type
_entity_poly.pdbx_seq_one_letter_code
_entity_poly.pdbx_strand_id
1 'polypeptide(L)'
;MLLFLYTLVDPEDHPKIEYIYWTYHDDMVRLAIAKLKLANVPNYDIDAEDVVQNAYLKISKYIKKINIQVQHTELRAYLLSIVSNEAADYLKGNTPVEDIDEYADKLCDTEFIDSLQINDEYEKVVQIIQGMDNKYGTTLLYRLRDELSISEISHIMSVPEKTVYTRLHRGTQLLMEMLEKEGMLKK
;
A
#
# COMPACT_ATOMS: atom_id res chain seq x y z
N MET A 1 8.71 18.86 2.95
CA MET A 1 9.25 17.48 2.78
C MET A 1 10.35 17.43 1.71
N LEU A 2 10.11 17.72 0.41
CA LEU A 2 11.07 17.50 -0.67
C LEU A 2 12.43 18.19 -0.46
N LEU A 3 12.46 19.45 -0.02
CA LEU A 3 13.72 20.15 0.31
C LEU A 3 14.54 19.42 1.39
N PHE A 4 13.87 18.83 2.37
CA PHE A 4 14.53 18.01 3.38
C PHE A 4 15.15 16.75 2.75
N LEU A 5 14.43 16.09 1.83
CA LEU A 5 14.93 14.91 1.14
C LEU A 5 16.20 15.18 0.33
N TYR A 6 16.30 16.35 -0.28
CA TYR A 6 17.54 16.76 -0.99
C TYR A 6 18.76 16.87 -0.06
N THR A 7 18.56 17.15 1.23
CA THR A 7 19.68 17.15 2.18
C THR A 7 20.14 15.77 2.61
N LEU A 8 19.34 14.73 2.32
CA LEU A 8 19.62 13.33 2.72
C LEU A 8 20.33 12.53 1.64
N VAL A 9 20.34 13.00 0.39
CA VAL A 9 20.91 12.28 -0.75
C VAL A 9 21.94 13.13 -1.51
N ASP A 10 22.84 12.47 -2.23
CA ASP A 10 23.80 13.18 -3.07
C ASP A 10 23.09 13.91 -4.23
N PRO A 11 23.63 15.04 -4.74
CA PRO A 11 23.02 15.81 -5.82
C PRO A 11 22.68 14.98 -7.08
N GLU A 12 23.48 13.94 -7.37
CA GLU A 12 23.25 13.02 -8.48
C GLU A 12 21.97 12.17 -8.32
N ASP A 13 21.53 11.95 -7.08
CA ASP A 13 20.31 11.17 -6.76
C ASP A 13 19.06 12.05 -6.58
N HIS A 14 19.19 13.41 -6.63
CA HIS A 14 18.06 14.33 -6.54
C HIS A 14 16.92 14.01 -7.54
N PRO A 15 17.20 13.77 -8.84
CA PRO A 15 16.13 13.45 -9.79
C PRO A 15 15.39 12.15 -9.43
N LYS A 16 16.09 11.19 -8.82
CA LYS A 16 15.52 9.91 -8.43
C LYS A 16 14.58 10.06 -7.23
N ILE A 17 15.03 10.76 -6.17
CA ILE A 17 14.20 11.00 -4.99
C ILE A 17 13.00 11.90 -5.32
N GLU A 18 13.19 12.88 -6.22
CA GLU A 18 12.14 13.76 -6.71
C GLU A 18 11.06 12.97 -7.47
N TYR A 19 11.46 12.07 -8.38
CA TYR A 19 10.54 11.18 -9.09
C TYR A 19 9.73 10.33 -8.12
N ILE A 20 10.38 9.71 -7.12
CA ILE A 20 9.71 8.91 -6.10
C ILE A 20 8.72 9.77 -5.33
N TYR A 21 9.10 10.97 -4.92
CA TYR A 21 8.25 11.88 -4.16
C TYR A 21 6.99 12.25 -4.96
N TRP A 22 7.14 12.80 -6.16
CA TRP A 22 6.01 13.28 -6.93
C TRP A 22 5.07 12.17 -7.41
N THR A 23 5.61 10.96 -7.59
CA THR A 23 4.82 9.84 -8.13
C THR A 23 4.12 9.03 -7.05
N TYR A 24 4.73 8.85 -5.87
CA TYR A 24 4.27 7.86 -4.89
C TYR A 24 3.97 8.41 -3.50
N HIS A 25 4.27 9.67 -3.21
CA HIS A 25 4.09 10.26 -1.87
C HIS A 25 2.66 10.09 -1.36
N ASP A 26 1.67 10.42 -2.17
CA ASP A 26 0.27 10.34 -1.78
C ASP A 26 -0.17 8.89 -1.48
N ASP A 27 0.37 7.93 -2.23
CA ASP A 27 0.10 6.51 -1.99
C ASP A 27 0.72 6.05 -0.67
N MET A 28 1.93 6.51 -0.38
CA MET A 28 2.64 6.22 0.87
C MET A 28 1.88 6.78 2.08
N VAL A 29 1.42 8.04 2.00
CA VAL A 29 0.62 8.68 3.05
C VAL A 29 -0.71 7.95 3.25
N ARG A 30 -1.43 7.64 2.16
CA ARG A 30 -2.69 6.89 2.24
C ARG A 30 -2.53 5.53 2.93
N LEU A 31 -1.45 4.80 2.61
CA LEU A 31 -1.19 3.50 3.25
C LEU A 31 -0.87 3.67 4.74
N ALA A 32 -0.04 4.64 5.11
CA ALA A 32 0.28 4.92 6.51
C ALA A 32 -0.99 5.26 7.30
N ILE A 33 -1.82 6.19 6.81
CA ILE A 33 -3.12 6.55 7.40
C ILE A 33 -4.00 5.30 7.58
N ALA A 34 -4.15 4.48 6.53
CA ALA A 34 -4.98 3.29 6.58
C ALA A 34 -4.53 2.32 7.67
N LYS A 35 -3.22 2.10 7.80
CA LYS A 35 -2.65 1.20 8.81
C LYS A 35 -2.81 1.71 10.24
N LEU A 36 -2.50 2.98 10.48
CA LEU A 36 -2.63 3.57 11.81
C LEU A 36 -4.08 3.70 12.25
N LYS A 37 -4.98 4.07 11.33
CA LYS A 37 -6.41 4.12 11.56
C LYS A 37 -6.99 2.74 11.92
N LEU A 38 -6.56 1.68 11.23
CA LEU A 38 -6.97 0.32 11.53
C LEU A 38 -6.52 -0.15 12.91
N ALA A 39 -5.35 0.31 13.35
CA ALA A 39 -4.81 0.06 14.67
C ALA A 39 -5.41 0.97 15.76
N ASN A 40 -6.40 1.81 15.43
CA ASN A 40 -7.06 2.76 16.33
C ASN A 40 -6.09 3.77 16.98
N VAL A 41 -5.06 4.19 16.25
CA VAL A 41 -4.15 5.26 16.71
C VAL A 41 -4.92 6.59 16.75
N PRO A 42 -4.92 7.35 17.86
CA PRO A 42 -5.79 8.53 18.00
C PRO A 42 -5.52 9.66 16.99
N ASN A 43 -4.24 9.91 16.68
CA ASN A 43 -3.81 10.99 15.78
C ASN A 43 -3.21 10.42 14.49
N TYR A 44 -3.85 9.39 13.94
CA TYR A 44 -3.34 8.61 12.80
C TYR A 44 -2.97 9.44 11.58
N ASP A 45 -3.60 10.58 11.36
CA ASP A 45 -3.35 11.52 10.26
C ASP A 45 -2.02 12.27 10.45
N ILE A 46 -1.71 12.68 11.68
CA ILE A 46 -0.44 13.34 12.03
C ILE A 46 0.67 12.28 12.07
N ASP A 47 0.43 11.19 12.77
CA ASP A 47 1.42 10.12 12.97
C ASP A 47 1.79 9.42 11.64
N ALA A 48 0.89 9.42 10.65
CA ALA A 48 1.17 8.91 9.31
C ALA A 48 2.27 9.71 8.59
N GLU A 49 2.33 11.01 8.81
CA GLU A 49 3.40 11.84 8.24
C GLU A 49 4.77 11.43 8.82
N ASP A 50 4.83 11.11 10.11
CA ASP A 50 6.07 10.63 10.77
C ASP A 50 6.48 9.27 10.22
N VAL A 51 5.53 8.34 10.02
CA VAL A 51 5.77 7.04 9.39
C VAL A 51 6.33 7.21 7.98
N VAL A 52 5.72 8.07 7.16
CA VAL A 52 6.18 8.34 5.80
C VAL A 52 7.55 9.03 5.79
N GLN A 53 7.81 9.94 6.73
CA GLN A 53 9.12 10.57 6.87
C GLN A 53 10.20 9.53 7.19
N ASN A 54 9.94 8.59 8.09
CA ASN A 54 10.84 7.49 8.40
C ASN A 54 11.07 6.58 7.18
N ALA A 55 10.01 6.28 6.41
CA ALA A 55 10.14 5.56 5.15
C ALA A 55 11.07 6.28 4.17
N TYR A 56 10.97 7.62 4.04
CA TYR A 56 11.88 8.40 3.21
C TYR A 56 13.32 8.38 3.72
N LEU A 57 13.57 8.36 5.03
CA LEU A 57 14.91 8.19 5.58
C LEU A 57 15.54 6.85 5.14
N LYS A 58 14.74 5.76 5.15
CA LYS A 58 15.19 4.46 4.64
C LYS A 58 15.41 4.49 3.13
N ILE A 59 14.48 5.05 2.35
CA ILE A 59 14.61 5.21 0.89
C ILE A 59 15.88 5.99 0.56
N SER A 60 16.15 7.10 1.23
CA SER A 60 17.35 7.92 1.01
C SER A 60 18.65 7.15 1.30
N LYS A 61 18.68 6.36 2.37
CA LYS A 61 19.82 5.49 2.71
C LYS A 61 20.15 4.50 1.60
N TYR A 62 19.12 3.98 0.90
CA TYR A 62 19.28 2.96 -0.14
C TYR A 62 19.04 3.49 -1.56
N ILE A 63 18.95 4.81 -1.76
CA ILE A 63 18.55 5.43 -3.04
C ILE A 63 19.42 4.97 -4.22
N LYS A 64 20.72 4.74 -4.00
CA LYS A 64 21.66 4.26 -5.03
C LYS A 64 21.31 2.88 -5.55
N LYS A 65 20.73 2.02 -4.70
CA LYS A 65 20.31 0.65 -5.06
C LYS A 65 18.93 0.60 -5.70
N ILE A 66 18.10 1.62 -5.49
CA ILE A 66 16.74 1.66 -6.03
C ILE A 66 16.79 1.91 -7.54
N ASN A 67 16.22 0.99 -8.31
CA ASN A 67 16.08 1.14 -9.76
C ASN A 67 14.69 1.72 -10.07
N ILE A 68 14.64 2.97 -10.53
CA ILE A 68 13.37 3.65 -10.92
C ILE A 68 12.93 3.33 -12.36
N GLN A 69 13.71 2.54 -13.11
CA GLN A 69 13.39 2.13 -14.48
C GLN A 69 12.64 0.79 -14.54
N VAL A 70 12.38 0.15 -13.38
CA VAL A 70 11.52 -1.03 -13.29
C VAL A 70 10.06 -0.66 -13.55
N GLN A 71 9.19 -1.66 -13.70
CA GLN A 71 7.77 -1.41 -13.87
C GLN A 71 7.24 -0.57 -12.71
N HIS A 72 6.32 0.35 -13.02
CA HIS A 72 5.72 1.25 -12.02
C HIS A 72 5.10 0.48 -10.84
N THR A 73 4.46 -0.65 -11.12
CA THR A 73 3.86 -1.53 -10.11
C THR A 73 4.88 -2.14 -9.16
N GLU A 74 6.05 -2.56 -9.65
CA GLU A 74 7.13 -3.12 -8.83
C GLU A 74 7.73 -2.07 -7.90
N LEU A 75 8.07 -0.90 -8.45
CA LEU A 75 8.63 0.19 -7.64
C LEU A 75 7.63 0.64 -6.58
N ARG A 76 6.35 0.78 -6.95
CA ARG A 76 5.27 1.13 -6.04
C ARG A 76 5.16 0.11 -4.91
N ALA A 77 5.09 -1.19 -5.23
CA ALA A 77 5.00 -2.26 -4.24
C ALA A 77 6.19 -2.24 -3.28
N TYR A 78 7.41 -2.02 -3.79
CA TYR A 78 8.61 -1.89 -2.97
C TYR A 78 8.53 -0.70 -2.01
N LEU A 79 8.15 0.49 -2.48
CA LEU A 79 8.03 1.69 -1.65
C LEU A 79 6.94 1.54 -0.59
N LEU A 80 5.80 0.95 -0.95
CA LEU A 80 4.71 0.69 -0.02
C LEU A 80 5.08 -0.38 1.02
N SER A 81 5.93 -1.36 0.68
CA SER A 81 6.46 -2.31 1.66
C SER A 81 7.30 -1.62 2.73
N ILE A 82 8.10 -0.62 2.35
CA ILE A 82 8.88 0.19 3.32
C ILE A 82 7.94 0.91 4.28
N VAL A 83 6.91 1.60 3.76
CA VAL A 83 5.91 2.29 4.60
C VAL A 83 5.18 1.31 5.51
N SER A 84 4.84 0.12 4.98
CA SER A 84 4.21 -0.94 5.75
C SER A 84 5.03 -1.36 6.97
N ASN A 85 6.33 -1.53 6.77
CA ASN A 85 7.26 -1.91 7.83
C ASN A 85 7.42 -0.76 8.84
N GLU A 86 7.55 0.49 8.38
CA GLU A 86 7.62 1.66 9.28
C GLU A 86 6.35 1.79 10.14
N ALA A 87 5.17 1.61 9.56
CA ALA A 87 3.93 1.63 10.32
C ALA A 87 3.87 0.50 11.35
N ALA A 88 4.34 -0.70 10.99
CA ALA A 88 4.41 -1.82 11.93
C ALA A 88 5.39 -1.56 13.08
N ASP A 89 6.54 -0.95 12.79
CA ASP A 89 7.55 -0.59 13.78
C ASP A 89 7.04 0.53 14.70
N TYR A 90 6.35 1.53 14.13
CA TYR A 90 5.66 2.56 14.90
C TYR A 90 4.67 1.95 15.91
N LEU A 91 3.85 1.00 15.46
CA LEU A 91 2.85 0.33 16.30
C LEU A 91 3.45 -0.58 17.39
N LYS A 92 4.65 -1.12 17.17
CA LYS A 92 5.36 -1.94 18.17
C LYS A 92 6.08 -1.13 19.25
N GLY A 93 6.15 0.20 19.10
CA GLY A 93 6.82 1.07 20.07
C GLY A 93 8.34 0.97 20.05
N ASN A 94 8.93 1.13 18.89
CA ASN A 94 10.37 1.32 18.60
C ASN A 94 11.33 0.21 19.00
N THR A 95 11.66 -0.63 18.03
CA THR A 95 13.02 -1.14 17.86
C THR A 95 13.35 -1.22 16.37
N PRO A 96 14.47 -0.65 15.88
CA PRO A 96 14.86 -0.76 14.48
C PRO A 96 15.22 -2.22 14.16
N VAL A 97 14.57 -2.80 13.15
CA VAL A 97 14.96 -4.10 12.60
C VAL A 97 15.71 -3.85 11.30
N GLU A 98 16.98 -4.21 11.29
CA GLU A 98 17.79 -4.36 10.09
C GLU A 98 17.33 -5.64 9.37
N ASP A 99 16.89 -5.53 8.14
CA ASP A 99 17.00 -6.41 6.97
C ASP A 99 15.79 -6.32 6.06
N ILE A 100 16.00 -5.71 4.88
CA ILE A 100 14.97 -5.52 3.83
C ILE A 100 15.20 -6.47 2.64
N ASP A 101 16.17 -7.38 2.68
CA ASP A 101 16.62 -8.12 1.50
C ASP A 101 15.71 -9.30 1.07
N GLU A 102 14.62 -9.63 1.78
CA GLU A 102 13.89 -10.88 1.54
C GLU A 102 12.52 -10.75 0.82
N TYR A 103 12.08 -9.55 0.40
CA TYR A 103 10.70 -9.35 -0.11
C TYR A 103 10.55 -9.13 -1.62
N ALA A 104 11.60 -9.35 -2.41
CA ALA A 104 11.57 -9.07 -3.85
C ALA A 104 10.86 -10.14 -4.72
N ASP A 105 10.51 -11.32 -4.21
CA ASP A 105 10.31 -12.50 -5.06
C ASP A 105 8.91 -13.14 -5.11
N LYS A 106 7.84 -12.50 -4.62
CA LYS A 106 6.51 -13.13 -4.70
C LYS A 106 5.43 -12.20 -5.25
N LEU A 107 5.41 -12.05 -6.56
CA LEU A 107 4.29 -11.49 -7.32
C LEU A 107 3.23 -12.57 -7.57
N CYS A 108 1.98 -12.31 -7.19
CA CYS A 108 0.86 -13.20 -7.39
C CYS A 108 -0.17 -12.57 -8.36
N ASP A 109 -0.71 -13.39 -9.24
CA ASP A 109 -1.68 -13.17 -10.32
C ASP A 109 -2.73 -12.06 -10.08
N THR A 110 -2.74 -11.06 -10.96
CA THR A 110 -3.61 -9.88 -10.89
C THR A 110 -4.39 -9.60 -12.18
N GLU A 111 -4.64 -10.58 -13.05
CA GLU A 111 -5.30 -10.35 -14.36
C GLU A 111 -6.68 -9.67 -14.29
N PHE A 112 -7.39 -9.76 -13.16
CA PHE A 112 -8.69 -9.09 -13.00
C PHE A 112 -8.55 -7.61 -12.60
N ILE A 113 -7.47 -7.23 -11.93
CA ILE A 113 -7.28 -5.89 -11.35
C ILE A 113 -6.80 -4.89 -12.41
N ASP A 114 -6.00 -5.35 -13.37
CA ASP A 114 -5.46 -4.50 -14.45
C ASP A 114 -6.53 -4.04 -15.45
N SER A 115 -7.75 -4.61 -15.41
CA SER A 115 -8.87 -4.23 -16.28
C SER A 115 -9.72 -3.06 -15.74
N LEU A 116 -9.55 -2.64 -14.49
CA LEU A 116 -10.25 -1.50 -13.91
C LEU A 116 -9.49 -0.21 -14.23
N GLN A 117 -9.76 0.36 -15.39
CA GLN A 117 -9.20 1.64 -15.81
C GLN A 117 -9.65 2.76 -14.85
N ILE A 118 -8.70 3.65 -14.53
CA ILE A 118 -8.87 4.83 -13.68
C ILE A 118 -9.87 5.78 -14.33
N ASN A 119 -11.14 5.72 -13.91
CA ASN A 119 -12.23 6.62 -14.28
C ASN A 119 -13.12 6.84 -13.05
N ASP A 120 -14.11 7.71 -13.17
CA ASP A 120 -15.17 7.98 -12.15
C ASP A 120 -15.82 6.70 -11.58
N GLU A 121 -15.71 5.58 -12.27
CA GLU A 121 -16.14 4.26 -11.84
C GLU A 121 -15.30 3.67 -10.69
N TYR A 122 -14.00 3.97 -10.62
CA TYR A 122 -13.11 3.46 -9.56
C TYR A 122 -13.50 3.99 -8.18
N GLU A 123 -13.80 5.28 -8.07
CA GLU A 123 -14.26 5.89 -6.81
C GLU A 123 -15.57 5.25 -6.32
N LYS A 124 -16.47 4.92 -7.23
CA LYS A 124 -17.73 4.21 -6.90
C LYS A 124 -17.45 2.79 -6.41
N VAL A 125 -16.53 2.07 -7.07
CA VAL A 125 -16.12 0.73 -6.64
C VAL A 125 -15.53 0.77 -5.23
N VAL A 126 -14.65 1.73 -4.94
CA VAL A 126 -14.08 1.93 -3.60
C VAL A 126 -15.17 2.22 -2.56
N GLN A 127 -16.16 3.07 -2.88
CA GLN A 127 -17.29 3.35 -1.98
C GLN A 127 -18.11 2.09 -1.72
N ILE A 128 -18.39 1.27 -2.74
CA ILE A 128 -19.09 0.00 -2.58
C ILE A 128 -18.31 -0.94 -1.67
N ILE A 129 -16.99 -1.06 -1.87
CA ILE A 129 -16.13 -1.90 -1.02
C ILE A 129 -16.12 -1.40 0.44
N GLN A 130 -16.12 -0.08 0.66
CA GLN A 130 -16.19 0.51 2.00
C GLN A 130 -17.53 0.21 2.72
N GLY A 131 -18.61 0.00 1.97
CA GLY A 131 -19.90 -0.42 2.49
C GLY A 131 -20.03 -1.91 2.80
N MET A 132 -19.05 -2.73 2.43
CA MET A 132 -19.04 -4.17 2.70
C MET A 132 -18.71 -4.50 4.16
N ASP A 133 -19.00 -5.76 4.58
CA ASP A 133 -18.50 -6.29 5.87
C ASP A 133 -16.99 -6.07 6.00
N ASN A 134 -16.58 -5.46 7.11
CA ASN A 134 -15.21 -4.98 7.35
C ASN A 134 -14.13 -6.02 7.03
N LYS A 135 -14.37 -7.31 7.36
CA LYS A 135 -13.41 -8.39 7.07
C LYS A 135 -13.17 -8.62 5.58
N TYR A 136 -14.17 -8.40 4.72
CA TYR A 136 -14.05 -8.55 3.27
C TYR A 136 -13.63 -7.23 2.61
N GLY A 137 -14.31 -6.14 2.96
CA GLY A 137 -14.03 -4.82 2.41
C GLY A 137 -12.58 -4.38 2.68
N THR A 138 -12.13 -4.48 3.92
CA THR A 138 -10.73 -4.14 4.28
C THR A 138 -9.72 -5.01 3.54
N THR A 139 -9.98 -6.34 3.43
CA THR A 139 -9.07 -7.24 2.70
C THR A 139 -9.00 -6.87 1.22
N LEU A 140 -10.14 -6.53 0.60
CA LEU A 140 -10.20 -6.06 -0.79
C LEU A 140 -9.49 -4.72 -0.97
N LEU A 141 -9.70 -3.74 -0.08
CA LEU A 141 -9.01 -2.46 -0.16
C LEU A 141 -7.50 -2.61 -0.06
N TYR A 142 -7.02 -3.43 0.86
CA TYR A 142 -5.58 -3.73 0.94
C TYR A 142 -5.04 -4.34 -0.36
N ARG A 143 -5.80 -5.21 -1.01
CA ARG A 143 -5.37 -5.84 -2.25
C ARG A 143 -5.52 -4.94 -3.47
N LEU A 144 -6.68 -4.25 -3.61
CA LEU A 144 -7.06 -3.49 -4.81
C LEU A 144 -6.53 -2.06 -4.81
N ARG A 145 -6.63 -1.37 -3.68
CA ARG A 145 -6.23 0.04 -3.57
C ARG A 145 -4.78 0.18 -3.12
N ASP A 146 -4.39 -0.61 -2.11
CA ASP A 146 -3.08 -0.51 -1.47
C ASP A 146 -2.08 -1.51 -2.06
N GLU A 147 -2.51 -2.36 -3.00
CA GLU A 147 -1.73 -3.35 -3.76
C GLU A 147 -0.85 -4.28 -2.90
N LEU A 148 -1.26 -4.53 -1.66
CA LEU A 148 -0.51 -5.35 -0.74
C LEU A 148 -0.50 -6.84 -1.15
N SER A 149 0.60 -7.52 -0.92
CA SER A 149 0.72 -8.96 -1.09
C SER A 149 -0.14 -9.72 -0.08
N ILE A 150 -0.44 -10.98 -0.37
CA ILE A 150 -1.18 -11.86 0.55
C ILE A 150 -0.48 -11.97 1.92
N SER A 151 0.83 -12.06 1.91
CA SER A 151 1.66 -12.17 3.13
C SER A 151 1.55 -10.90 3.98
N GLU A 152 1.65 -9.72 3.35
CA GLU A 152 1.50 -8.44 4.05
C GLU A 152 0.10 -8.28 4.64
N ILE A 153 -0.96 -8.60 3.87
CA ILE A 153 -2.34 -8.57 4.36
C ILE A 153 -2.51 -9.54 5.54
N SER A 154 -1.95 -10.73 5.44
CA SER A 154 -1.93 -11.73 6.51
C SER A 154 -1.32 -11.18 7.79
N HIS A 155 -0.18 -10.53 7.65
CA HIS A 155 0.55 -9.93 8.78
C HIS A 155 -0.22 -8.76 9.40
N ILE A 156 -0.72 -7.83 8.57
CA ILE A 156 -1.48 -6.65 9.02
C ILE A 156 -2.76 -7.05 9.76
N MET A 157 -3.50 -8.00 9.17
CA MET A 157 -4.78 -8.44 9.72
C MET A 157 -4.61 -9.49 10.83
N SER A 158 -3.39 -9.94 11.11
CA SER A 158 -3.08 -11.00 12.07
C SER A 158 -3.91 -12.27 11.82
N VAL A 159 -4.04 -12.67 10.55
CA VAL A 159 -4.75 -13.89 10.14
C VAL A 159 -3.88 -14.73 9.20
N PRO A 160 -4.02 -16.07 9.17
CA PRO A 160 -3.28 -16.91 8.23
C PRO A 160 -3.53 -16.50 6.77
N GLU A 161 -2.51 -16.63 5.89
CA GLU A 161 -2.63 -16.37 4.45
C GLU A 161 -3.82 -17.11 3.81
N LYS A 162 -4.06 -18.35 4.21
CA LYS A 162 -5.24 -19.12 3.77
C LYS A 162 -6.55 -18.40 4.06
N THR A 163 -6.62 -17.68 5.18
CA THR A 163 -7.79 -16.86 5.54
C THR A 163 -7.90 -15.64 4.65
N VAL A 164 -6.76 -15.01 4.29
CA VAL A 164 -6.73 -13.89 3.34
C VAL A 164 -7.25 -14.33 1.98
N TYR A 165 -6.77 -15.45 1.43
CA TYR A 165 -7.29 -16.02 0.17
C TYR A 165 -8.81 -16.25 0.22
N THR A 166 -9.30 -16.83 1.31
CA THR A 166 -10.74 -17.08 1.48
C THR A 166 -11.54 -15.78 1.53
N ARG A 167 -11.01 -14.76 2.23
CA ARG A 167 -11.65 -13.44 2.33
C ARG A 167 -11.64 -12.70 0.99
N LEU A 168 -10.53 -12.73 0.26
CA LEU A 168 -10.45 -12.16 -1.09
C LEU A 168 -11.45 -12.83 -2.03
N HIS A 169 -11.47 -14.16 -2.09
CA HIS A 169 -12.38 -14.90 -2.97
C HIS A 169 -13.86 -14.56 -2.66
N ARG A 170 -14.28 -14.64 -1.40
CA ARG A 170 -15.65 -14.31 -1.00
C ARG A 170 -15.96 -12.83 -1.18
N GLY A 171 -15.01 -11.95 -0.84
CA GLY A 171 -15.16 -10.52 -1.00
C GLY A 171 -15.35 -10.13 -2.47
N THR A 172 -14.58 -10.73 -3.38
CA THR A 172 -14.71 -10.51 -4.83
C THR A 172 -16.08 -10.96 -5.34
N GLN A 173 -16.58 -12.11 -4.88
CA GLN A 173 -17.93 -12.56 -5.26
C GLN A 173 -19.02 -11.58 -4.81
N LEU A 174 -18.96 -11.14 -3.54
CA LEU A 174 -19.89 -10.14 -3.01
C LEU A 174 -19.79 -8.80 -3.75
N LEU A 175 -18.58 -8.35 -4.06
CA LEU A 175 -18.36 -7.13 -4.83
C LEU A 175 -18.98 -7.23 -6.22
N MET A 176 -18.78 -8.33 -6.93
CA MET A 176 -19.38 -8.57 -8.25
C MET A 176 -20.92 -8.51 -8.18
N GLU A 177 -21.55 -9.15 -7.20
CA GLU A 177 -23.00 -9.07 -6.98
C GLU A 177 -23.49 -7.64 -6.71
N MET A 178 -22.73 -6.87 -5.96
CA MET A 178 -23.05 -5.47 -5.68
C MET A 178 -22.91 -4.59 -6.92
N LEU A 179 -21.84 -4.77 -7.71
CA LEU A 179 -21.60 -4.04 -8.95
C LEU A 179 -22.66 -4.38 -10.03
N GLU A 180 -23.12 -5.64 -10.10
CA GLU A 180 -24.24 -6.03 -10.97
C GLU A 180 -25.55 -5.32 -10.57
N LYS A 181 -25.84 -5.23 -9.28
CA LYS A 181 -27.03 -4.51 -8.76
C LYS A 181 -27.00 -3.02 -9.06
N GLU A 182 -25.82 -2.41 -9.02
CA GLU A 182 -25.61 -1.00 -9.39
C GLU A 182 -25.57 -0.78 -10.92
N GLY A 183 -25.67 -1.85 -11.72
CA GLY A 183 -25.62 -1.76 -13.19
C GLY A 183 -24.24 -1.42 -13.75
N MET A 184 -23.20 -1.57 -12.96
CA MET A 184 -21.80 -1.29 -13.34
C MET A 184 -21.14 -2.48 -14.06
N LEU A 185 -21.68 -3.70 -13.94
CA LEU A 185 -21.28 -4.87 -14.72
C LEU A 185 -22.45 -5.29 -15.63
N LYS A 186 -22.14 -5.40 -16.93
CA LYS A 186 -23.05 -6.04 -17.90
C LYS A 186 -22.82 -7.55 -17.88
N LYS A 187 -23.92 -8.31 -17.80
CA LYS A 187 -23.88 -9.77 -18.06
C LYS A 187 -23.36 -10.07 -19.44
#